data_0b9c6f2d46b2d1679dd09755401d483b
#
_entry.id   0b9c6f2d46b2d1679dd09755401d483b
#
_cell.length_a   1.000
_cell.length_b   1.000
_cell.length_c   1.000
_cell.angle_alpha   90.00
_cell.angle_beta   90.00
_cell.angle_gamma   90.00
#
_symmetry.space_group_name_H-M   'P 1'
#
loop_
_entity.id
_entity.type
_entity.pdbx_description
1 polymer ?
#
loop_
_entity_poly.entity_id
_entity_poly.type
_entity_poly.pdbx_seq_one_letter_code
_entity_poly.pdbx_strand_id
1 'polypeptide(L)'
;MTVSPLAPASSPDLPVIDGVTFAAAAAGVKYKDRLDVMLAVLEDGSSVAGVFTTSATRSANVLDCQRKLAQPSDGRAAILVNSGNSNAFTGKRGDGSVAALCASVSELCDIDANRVFTASTGVIGQPLPHEKIIAKISTL
;
A
#
# COMPACT_ATOMS: atom_id res chain seq x y z
N MET A 1 -23.10 -6.27 -4.94
CA MET A 1 -22.25 -7.46 -4.65
C MET A 1 -22.86 -8.20 -3.49
N THR A 2 -23.00 -9.53 -3.58
CA THR A 2 -23.44 -10.35 -2.45
C THR A 2 -22.33 -10.39 -1.40
N VAL A 3 -22.66 -10.08 -0.16
CA VAL A 3 -21.74 -10.19 0.96
C VAL A 3 -21.37 -11.67 1.13
N SER A 4 -20.09 -11.96 1.38
CA SER A 4 -19.63 -13.33 1.62
C SER A 4 -20.36 -13.94 2.83
N PRO A 5 -20.81 -15.19 2.77
CA PRO A 5 -21.39 -15.87 3.93
C PRO A 5 -20.40 -16.03 5.09
N LEU A 6 -19.10 -15.84 4.83
CA LEU A 6 -18.04 -15.86 5.85
C LEU A 6 -17.69 -14.46 6.37
N ALA A 7 -18.33 -13.41 5.86
CA ALA A 7 -18.10 -12.06 6.37
C ALA A 7 -18.69 -11.95 7.78
N PRO A 8 -18.03 -11.24 8.70
CA PRO A 8 -18.59 -10.96 10.01
C PRO A 8 -19.86 -10.13 9.87
N ALA A 9 -20.83 -10.36 10.74
CA ALA A 9 -22.11 -9.62 10.74
C ALA A 9 -21.92 -8.13 11.02
N SER A 10 -20.89 -7.75 11.77
CA SER A 10 -20.48 -6.38 12.02
C SER A 10 -18.97 -6.32 12.26
N SER A 11 -18.38 -5.18 11.97
CA SER A 11 -17.02 -4.89 12.40
C SER A 11 -17.05 -4.29 13.81
N PRO A 12 -16.11 -4.63 14.70
CA PRO A 12 -16.01 -3.98 16.00
C PRO A 12 -15.64 -2.51 15.84
N ASP A 13 -16.10 -1.67 16.75
CA ASP A 13 -15.59 -0.30 16.87
C ASP A 13 -14.13 -0.38 17.31
N LEU A 14 -13.24 0.18 16.51
CA LEU A 14 -11.81 0.22 16.81
C LEU A 14 -11.49 1.49 17.59
N PRO A 15 -10.63 1.40 18.62
CA PRO A 15 -10.17 2.60 19.32
C PRO A 15 -9.34 3.48 18.39
N VAL A 16 -9.36 4.78 18.65
CA VAL A 16 -8.42 5.71 18.03
C VAL A 16 -7.01 5.35 18.52
N ILE A 17 -6.07 5.26 17.61
CA ILE A 17 -4.65 5.00 17.89
C ILE A 17 -3.90 6.29 17.64
N ASP A 18 -3.30 6.86 18.70
CA ASP A 18 -2.50 8.07 18.58
C ASP A 18 -1.26 7.82 17.70
N GLY A 19 -0.91 8.82 16.90
CA GLY A 19 0.26 8.75 16.02
C GLY A 19 0.05 8.00 14.70
N VAL A 20 -1.19 7.60 14.39
CA VAL A 20 -1.52 7.04 13.07
C VAL A 20 -2.85 7.57 12.54
N THR A 21 -2.88 7.93 11.26
CA THR A 21 -4.10 8.31 10.54
C THR A 21 -4.35 7.35 9.38
N PHE A 22 -5.62 7.12 9.07
CA PHE A 22 -6.04 6.22 7.99
C PHE A 22 -6.99 6.94 7.04
N ALA A 23 -6.82 6.68 5.77
CA ALA A 23 -7.74 7.08 4.72
C ALA A 23 -7.96 5.95 3.73
N ALA A 24 -9.11 5.90 3.07
CA ALA A 24 -9.41 4.89 2.07
C ALA A 24 -10.20 5.48 0.90
N ALA A 25 -9.94 4.99 -0.30
CA ALA A 25 -10.62 5.43 -1.51
C ALA A 25 -10.96 4.26 -2.46
N ALA A 26 -11.90 4.51 -3.35
CA ALA A 26 -12.22 3.65 -4.48
C ALA A 26 -11.47 4.15 -5.72
N ALA A 27 -10.33 3.54 -6.04
CA ALA A 27 -9.54 3.86 -7.22
C ALA A 27 -9.96 3.06 -8.46
N GLY A 28 -10.69 1.95 -8.27
CA GLY A 28 -11.09 1.06 -9.36
C GLY A 28 -9.90 0.30 -9.95
N VAL A 29 -9.00 -0.17 -9.09
CA VAL A 29 -7.83 -0.97 -9.50
C VAL A 29 -8.25 -2.17 -10.33
N LYS A 30 -9.27 -2.88 -9.88
CA LYS A 30 -9.88 -4.00 -10.61
C LYS A 30 -11.40 -3.91 -10.65
N TYR A 31 -12.02 -3.64 -9.52
CA TYR A 31 -13.47 -3.62 -9.36
C TYR A 31 -13.96 -2.19 -9.17
N LYS A 32 -15.18 -1.91 -9.58
CA LYS A 32 -15.84 -0.62 -9.38
C LYS A 32 -16.60 -0.60 -8.05
N ASP A 33 -16.88 0.58 -7.56
CA ASP A 33 -17.81 0.84 -6.45
C ASP A 33 -17.44 0.14 -5.13
N ARG A 34 -16.13 0.04 -4.84
CA ARG A 34 -15.62 -0.46 -3.56
C ARG A 34 -14.30 0.20 -3.21
N LEU A 35 -14.06 0.37 -1.92
CA LEU A 35 -12.76 0.80 -1.42
C LEU A 35 -11.72 -0.27 -1.76
N ASP A 36 -10.68 0.12 -2.47
CA ASP A 36 -9.61 -0.75 -2.94
C ASP A 36 -8.21 -0.17 -2.75
N VAL A 37 -8.13 1.02 -2.16
CA VAL A 37 -6.88 1.67 -1.75
C VAL A 37 -7.02 2.18 -0.32
N MET A 38 -5.99 1.98 0.51
CA MET A 38 -5.87 2.50 1.86
C MET A 38 -4.49 3.11 2.04
N LEU A 39 -4.43 4.26 2.70
CA LEU A 39 -3.21 4.91 3.14
C LEU A 39 -3.23 5.01 4.67
N ALA A 40 -2.16 4.55 5.31
CA ALA A 40 -1.87 4.83 6.71
C ALA A 40 -0.66 5.75 6.78
N VAL A 41 -0.78 6.84 7.52
CA VAL A 41 0.33 7.77 7.80
C VAL A 41 0.68 7.69 9.28
N LEU A 42 1.96 7.49 9.55
CA LEU A 42 2.51 7.32 10.90
C LEU A 42 3.37 8.54 11.25
N GLU A 43 3.18 9.05 12.46
CA GLU A 43 3.90 10.21 12.96
C GLU A 43 5.37 9.90 13.28
N ASP A 44 6.15 10.96 13.53
CA ASP A 44 7.53 10.87 13.95
C ASP A 44 7.71 9.96 15.18
N GLY A 45 8.84 9.25 15.22
CA GLY A 45 9.14 8.29 16.27
C GLY A 45 8.52 6.90 16.04
N SER A 46 7.74 6.72 14.97
CA SER A 46 7.20 5.41 14.64
C SER A 46 8.28 4.46 14.11
N SER A 47 8.37 3.28 14.73
CA SER A 47 9.24 2.20 14.25
C SER A 47 8.50 1.36 13.22
N VAL A 48 9.16 1.06 12.10
CA VAL A 48 8.64 0.17 11.07
C VAL A 48 9.50 -1.09 11.00
N ALA A 49 8.87 -2.24 11.10
CA ALA A 49 9.52 -3.54 10.98
C ALA A 49 8.66 -4.46 10.11
N GLY A 50 9.25 -5.47 9.50
CA GLY A 50 8.52 -6.39 8.64
C GLY A 50 9.18 -7.75 8.53
N VAL A 51 8.35 -8.75 8.27
CA VAL A 51 8.75 -10.10 7.87
C VAL A 51 8.20 -10.36 6.48
N PHE A 52 8.95 -11.06 5.67
CA PHE A 52 8.64 -11.24 4.25
C PHE A 52 8.77 -12.70 3.84
N THR A 53 8.06 -13.04 2.78
CA THR A 53 8.22 -14.35 2.15
C THR A 53 9.65 -14.58 1.66
N THR A 54 10.12 -15.81 1.75
CA THR A 54 11.41 -16.28 1.19
C THR A 54 11.27 -16.77 -0.25
N SER A 55 10.07 -16.66 -0.85
CA SER A 55 9.83 -17.08 -2.24
C SER A 55 10.82 -16.44 -3.21
N ALA A 56 11.27 -17.20 -4.21
CA ALA A 56 12.08 -16.68 -5.31
C ALA A 56 11.30 -15.70 -6.19
N THR A 57 9.95 -15.75 -6.16
CA THR A 57 9.04 -14.96 -7.00
C THR A 57 8.34 -13.84 -6.23
N ARG A 58 9.10 -13.14 -5.39
CA ARG A 58 8.59 -12.00 -4.62
C ARG A 58 8.09 -10.88 -5.53
N SER A 59 6.99 -10.23 -5.13
CA SER A 59 6.48 -9.07 -5.86
C SER A 59 7.40 -7.86 -5.73
N ALA A 60 7.25 -6.89 -6.62
CA ALA A 60 7.99 -5.63 -6.58
C ALA A 60 7.82 -4.90 -5.24
N ASN A 61 6.62 -4.91 -4.67
CA ASN A 61 6.34 -4.35 -3.36
C ASN A 61 7.17 -4.99 -2.25
N VAL A 62 7.25 -6.32 -2.22
CA VAL A 62 8.04 -7.06 -1.23
C VAL A 62 9.53 -6.72 -1.35
N LEU A 63 10.06 -6.72 -2.57
CA LEU A 63 11.48 -6.41 -2.82
C LEU A 63 11.82 -4.98 -2.44
N ASP A 64 10.93 -4.03 -2.72
CA ASP A 64 11.10 -2.63 -2.34
C ASP A 64 11.10 -2.45 -0.82
N CYS A 65 10.11 -3.01 -0.12
CA CYS A 65 10.03 -2.95 1.34
C CYS A 65 11.26 -3.58 2.01
N GLN A 66 11.74 -4.72 1.51
CA GLN A 66 12.96 -5.35 2.02
C GLN A 66 14.18 -4.43 1.88
N ARG A 67 14.35 -3.75 0.73
CA ARG A 67 15.45 -2.81 0.54
C ARG A 67 15.38 -1.65 1.52
N LYS A 68 14.21 -1.07 1.69
CA LYS A 68 13.97 0.09 2.58
C LYS A 68 14.24 -0.26 4.03
N LEU A 69 13.72 -1.39 4.52
CA LEU A 69 13.92 -1.83 5.90
C LEU A 69 15.34 -2.30 6.20
N ALA A 70 16.15 -2.58 5.18
CA ALA A 70 17.58 -2.88 5.34
C ALA A 70 18.45 -1.61 5.57
N GLN A 71 17.88 -0.42 5.42
CA GLN A 71 18.57 0.84 5.62
C GLN A 71 18.07 1.53 6.90
N PRO A 72 18.96 2.12 7.69
CA PRO A 72 18.55 2.96 8.80
C PRO A 72 17.71 4.13 8.28
N SER A 73 16.55 4.34 8.89
CA SER A 73 15.69 5.47 8.57
C SER A 73 14.82 5.81 9.76
N ASP A 74 14.54 7.08 9.96
CA ASP A 74 13.69 7.64 11.00
C ASP A 74 12.66 8.62 10.41
N GLY A 75 11.91 9.29 11.26
CA GLY A 75 10.89 10.23 10.86
C GLY A 75 9.53 9.57 10.59
N ARG A 76 8.64 10.34 10.00
CA ARG A 76 7.30 9.90 9.60
C ARG A 76 7.37 8.75 8.59
N ALA A 77 6.35 7.92 8.55
CA ALA A 77 6.25 6.83 7.59
C ALA A 77 4.85 6.73 6.99
N ALA A 78 4.72 6.06 5.86
CA ALA A 78 3.43 5.78 5.26
C ALA A 78 3.36 4.35 4.74
N ILE A 79 2.16 3.77 4.79
CA ILE A 79 1.87 2.45 4.22
C ILE A 79 0.69 2.60 3.26
N LEU A 80 0.95 2.41 1.98
CA LEU A 80 -0.07 2.41 0.93
C LEU A 80 -0.42 0.97 0.56
N VAL A 81 -1.70 0.62 0.68
CA VAL A 81 -2.20 -0.72 0.38
C VAL A 81 -3.20 -0.66 -0.76
N ASN A 82 -3.09 -1.56 -1.72
CA ASN A 82 -4.15 -1.76 -2.70
C ASN A 82 -4.64 -3.21 -2.76
N SER A 83 -5.91 -3.37 -3.10
CA SER A 83 -6.52 -4.65 -3.46
C SER A 83 -6.90 -4.69 -4.94
N GLY A 84 -7.06 -5.91 -5.48
CA GLY A 84 -7.45 -6.15 -6.86
C GLY A 84 -6.30 -6.52 -7.81
N ASN A 85 -5.08 -6.11 -7.52
CA ASN A 85 -3.86 -6.45 -8.26
C ASN A 85 -2.70 -6.63 -7.27
N SER A 86 -1.93 -7.71 -7.41
CA SER A 86 -0.84 -8.06 -6.49
C SER A 86 0.52 -7.47 -6.88
N ASN A 87 0.62 -6.88 -8.07
CA ASN A 87 1.89 -6.40 -8.64
C ASN A 87 3.00 -7.47 -8.63
N ALA A 88 2.62 -8.73 -8.77
CA ALA A 88 3.52 -9.88 -8.79
C ALA A 88 3.69 -10.38 -10.23
N PHE A 89 4.88 -10.89 -10.57
CA PHE A 89 5.27 -11.31 -11.92
C PHE A 89 5.14 -10.20 -12.98
N THR A 90 5.43 -8.97 -12.60
CA THR A 90 5.32 -7.77 -13.45
C THR A 90 6.66 -7.20 -13.88
N GLY A 91 7.78 -7.76 -13.35
CA GLY A 91 9.14 -7.36 -13.68
C GLY A 91 9.36 -5.85 -13.49
N LYS A 92 10.17 -5.25 -14.37
CA LYS A 92 10.51 -3.81 -14.30
C LYS A 92 9.29 -2.87 -14.30
N ARG A 93 8.16 -3.29 -14.88
CA ARG A 93 6.92 -2.49 -14.83
C ARG A 93 6.38 -2.41 -13.40
N GLY A 94 6.47 -3.52 -12.66
CA GLY A 94 6.08 -3.55 -11.26
C GLY A 94 6.96 -2.67 -10.40
N ASP A 95 8.27 -2.67 -10.64
CA ASP A 95 9.22 -1.79 -9.94
C ASP A 95 8.90 -0.32 -10.21
N GLY A 96 8.64 0.04 -11.47
CA GLY A 96 8.22 1.38 -11.87
C GLY A 96 6.91 1.83 -11.21
N SER A 97 5.93 0.92 -11.11
CA SER A 97 4.67 1.20 -10.43
C SER A 97 4.88 1.50 -8.95
N VAL A 98 5.71 0.70 -8.25
CA VAL A 98 6.04 0.94 -6.83
C VAL A 98 6.75 2.28 -6.66
N ALA A 99 7.74 2.58 -7.50
CA ALA A 99 8.47 3.84 -7.43
C ALA A 99 7.55 5.06 -7.62
N ALA A 100 6.63 5.00 -8.60
CA ALA A 100 5.68 6.08 -8.86
C ALA A 100 4.69 6.28 -7.69
N LEU A 101 4.18 5.20 -7.11
CA LEU A 101 3.30 5.26 -5.93
C LEU A 101 4.02 5.85 -4.72
N CYS A 102 5.25 5.39 -4.45
CA CYS A 102 6.04 5.91 -3.34
C CYS A 102 6.36 7.41 -3.51
N ALA A 103 6.72 7.83 -4.71
CA ALA A 103 6.98 9.24 -5.01
C ALA A 103 5.73 10.11 -4.79
N SER A 104 4.57 9.65 -5.26
CA SER A 104 3.31 10.39 -5.11
C SER A 104 2.87 10.53 -3.63
N VAL A 105 3.04 9.49 -2.82
CA VAL A 105 2.74 9.56 -1.38
C VAL A 105 3.77 10.43 -0.65
N SER A 106 5.05 10.30 -1.01
CA SER A 106 6.15 11.11 -0.48
C SER A 106 5.88 12.60 -0.68
N GLU A 107 5.50 13.00 -1.88
CA GLU A 107 5.18 14.40 -2.21
C GLU A 107 3.96 14.90 -1.46
N LEU A 108 2.88 14.12 -1.43
CA LEU A 108 1.64 14.53 -0.77
C LEU A 108 1.79 14.68 0.75
N CYS A 109 2.48 13.74 1.39
CA CYS A 109 2.54 13.65 2.85
C CYS A 109 3.80 14.30 3.44
N ASP A 110 4.72 14.80 2.62
CA ASP A 110 6.04 15.29 3.03
C ASP A 110 6.79 14.23 3.86
N ILE A 111 6.92 13.03 3.29
CA ILE A 111 7.57 11.86 3.90
C ILE A 111 8.69 11.39 2.97
N ASP A 112 9.87 11.05 3.51
CA ASP A 112 10.94 10.44 2.70
C ASP A 112 10.40 9.20 1.95
N ALA A 113 10.64 9.13 0.66
CA ALA A 113 10.20 8.00 -0.18
C ALA A 113 10.73 6.64 0.32
N ASN A 114 11.86 6.62 1.04
CA ASN A 114 12.38 5.42 1.71
C ASN A 114 11.55 5.02 2.96
N ARG A 115 10.68 5.91 3.42
CA ARG A 115 9.74 5.68 4.53
C ARG A 115 8.30 5.42 4.03
N VAL A 116 8.09 5.37 2.72
CA VAL A 116 6.81 4.97 2.12
C VAL A 116 6.87 3.50 1.73
N PHE A 117 6.05 2.69 2.36
CA PHE A 117 5.95 1.24 2.13
C PHE A 117 4.68 0.92 1.35
N THR A 118 4.72 -0.12 0.52
CA THR A 118 3.56 -0.51 -0.30
C THR A 118 3.21 -1.97 -0.11
N ALA A 119 1.91 -2.29 -0.13
CA ALA A 119 1.40 -3.65 -0.15
C ALA A 119 0.31 -3.79 -1.21
N SER A 120 0.36 -4.86 -1.97
CA SER A 120 -0.57 -5.12 -3.07
C SER A 120 -1.07 -6.56 -3.01
N THR A 121 -2.37 -6.76 -3.21
CA THR A 121 -2.96 -8.09 -3.27
C THR A 121 -3.99 -8.20 -4.38
N GLY A 122 -4.11 -9.38 -4.99
CA GLY A 122 -5.10 -9.66 -6.03
C GLY A 122 -4.51 -10.40 -7.22
N VAL A 123 -4.86 -9.96 -8.43
CA VAL A 123 -4.45 -10.64 -9.67
C VAL A 123 -2.94 -10.59 -9.86
N ILE A 124 -2.38 -11.74 -10.25
CA ILE A 124 -0.96 -11.96 -10.52
C ILE A 124 -0.71 -11.82 -12.04
N GLY A 125 0.46 -11.32 -12.41
CA GLY A 125 0.91 -11.27 -13.81
C GLY A 125 0.31 -10.16 -14.66
N GLN A 126 -0.50 -9.28 -14.07
CA GLN A 126 -1.04 -8.10 -14.75
C GLN A 126 -0.34 -6.83 -14.24
N PRO A 127 0.03 -5.88 -15.12
CA PRO A 127 0.55 -4.59 -14.69
C PRO A 127 -0.40 -3.89 -13.72
N LEU A 128 0.14 -3.32 -12.64
CA LEU A 128 -0.63 -2.53 -11.70
C LEU A 128 -1.02 -1.20 -12.37
N PRO A 129 -2.31 -0.86 -12.45
CA PRO A 129 -2.76 0.44 -12.98
C PRO A 129 -2.54 1.54 -11.92
N HIS A 130 -1.27 1.83 -11.61
CA HIS A 130 -0.87 2.74 -10.54
C HIS A 130 -1.35 4.17 -10.77
N GLU A 131 -1.57 4.58 -12.02
CA GLU A 131 -2.11 5.89 -12.37
C GLU A 131 -3.50 6.14 -11.78
N LYS A 132 -4.32 5.08 -11.69
CA LYS A 132 -5.64 5.15 -11.04
C LYS A 132 -5.51 5.39 -9.54
N ILE A 133 -4.52 4.78 -8.91
CA ILE A 133 -4.24 4.96 -7.49
C ILE A 133 -3.72 6.38 -7.25
N ILE A 134 -2.75 6.82 -8.03
CA ILE A 134 -2.18 8.18 -7.96
C ILE A 134 -3.26 9.25 -8.10
N ALA A 135 -4.17 9.08 -9.05
CA ALA A 135 -5.29 10.02 -9.25
C ALA A 135 -6.24 10.12 -8.04
N LYS A 136 -6.15 9.18 -7.08
CA LYS A 136 -6.96 9.18 -5.85
C LYS A 136 -6.16 9.52 -4.59
N ILE A 137 -4.83 9.47 -4.65
CA ILE A 137 -3.98 9.78 -3.48
C ILE A 137 -4.27 11.19 -2.92
N SER A 138 -4.48 12.18 -3.79
CA SER A 138 -4.80 13.56 -3.36
C SER A 138 -6.18 13.70 -2.67
N THR A 139 -7.00 12.66 -2.67
CA THR A 139 -8.32 12.63 -2.02
C THR A 139 -8.34 11.70 -0.80
N LEU A 140 -7.22 11.08 -0.48
CA LEU A 140 -6.98 10.31 0.73
C LEU A 140 -6.52 11.25 1.85
#